data_936def29bb119fdc2e8568e88fbeefa4
#
_entry.id   936def29bb119fdc2e8568e88fbeefa4
#
_cell.length_a   1.000
_cell.length_b   1.000
_cell.length_c   1.000
_cell.angle_alpha   90.00
_cell.angle_beta   90.00
_cell.angle_gamma   90.00
#
_symmetry.space_group_name_H-M   'P 1'
#
loop_
_entity.id
_entity.type
_entity.pdbx_description
1 polymer ?
#
loop_
_entity_poly.entity_id
_entity_poly.type
_entity_poly.pdbx_seq_one_letter_code
_entity_poly.pdbx_strand_id
1 'polypeptide(L)'
;GQNGPFYYRNGLLECRDKRDYEWQGKPLRLTGKEYQLLHLLLTHAGEIVTLQEILRQVWNQKEEATDALNTMLRKLRGKLQGTPLKIVNRYGMGYQITAGQ
;
A
#
# COMPACT_ATOMS: atom_id res chain seq x y z
N GLY A 1 15.04 7.29 13.76
CA GLY A 1 15.47 6.26 13.13
C GLY A 1 14.70 5.90 11.96
N GLN A 2 15.15 5.33 11.25
CA GLN A 2 14.74 5.00 10.38
C GLN A 2 14.36 3.97 10.29
N ASN A 3 13.62 3.53 9.86
CA ASN A 3 12.97 2.62 10.14
C ASN A 3 12.70 1.72 9.12
N GLY A 4 13.60 1.36 8.36
CA GLY A 4 13.51 0.29 7.47
C GLY A 4 12.49 0.48 6.40
N PRO A 5 11.77 -0.56 6.02
CA PRO A 5 10.97 -0.51 4.81
C PRO A 5 9.82 0.47 4.85
N PHE A 6 9.50 0.98 6.02
CA PHE A 6 8.36 1.87 6.10
C PHE A 6 8.74 3.32 6.04
N TYR A 7 10.02 3.64 5.94
CA TYR A 7 10.43 5.01 5.98
C TYR A 7 10.99 5.45 4.64
N TYR A 8 10.50 6.54 4.12
CA TYR A 8 11.04 7.14 2.92
C TYR A 8 11.53 8.52 3.25
N ARG A 9 12.74 8.84 2.83
CA ARG A 9 13.35 10.09 3.21
C ARG A 9 12.57 11.32 2.78
N ASN A 10 11.62 11.15 1.87
CA ASN A 10 10.82 12.29 1.43
C ASN A 10 9.67 12.59 2.36
N GLY A 11 9.59 11.91 3.49
CA GLY A 11 8.60 12.30 4.47
C GLY A 11 7.43 11.35 4.65
N LEU A 12 7.53 10.13 4.16
CA LEU A 12 6.49 9.14 4.43
C LEU A 12 6.73 8.50 5.77
N LEU A 13 5.74 8.56 6.65
CA LEU A 13 5.84 8.00 7.98
C LEU A 13 4.64 7.13 8.27
N GLU A 14 4.89 6.02 8.94
CA GLU A 14 3.82 5.16 9.41
C GLU A 14 3.34 5.61 10.77
N CYS A 15 2.03 5.73 10.93
CA CYS A 15 1.40 6.06 12.22
C CYS A 15 0.64 4.82 12.68
N ARG A 16 1.33 3.94 13.40
CA ARG A 16 0.77 2.64 13.72
C ARG A 16 -0.47 2.71 14.58
N ASP A 17 -0.46 3.59 15.56
CA ASP A 17 -1.59 3.69 16.48
C ASP A 17 -2.84 4.20 15.77
N LYS A 18 -2.69 4.93 14.69
CA LYS A 18 -3.82 5.41 13.91
C LYS A 18 -4.12 4.53 12.71
N ARG A 19 -3.26 3.55 12.46
CA ARG A 19 -3.37 2.66 11.29
C ARG A 19 -3.45 3.49 10.03
N ASP A 20 -2.46 4.36 9.85
CA ASP A 20 -2.43 5.31 8.75
C ASP A 20 -0.99 5.60 8.39
N TYR A 21 -0.81 6.30 7.29
CA TYR A 21 0.48 6.83 6.87
C TYR A 21 0.33 8.32 6.63
N GLU A 22 1.41 9.04 6.83
CA GLU A 22 1.47 10.46 6.54
C GLU A 22 2.49 10.73 5.46
N TRP A 23 2.18 11.71 4.62
CA TRP A 23 3.13 12.20 3.64
C TRP A 23 3.40 13.66 3.95
N GLN A 24 4.63 13.94 4.36
CA GLN A 24 5.04 15.31 4.70
C GLN A 24 4.08 15.96 5.69
N GLY A 25 3.73 15.20 6.71
CA GLY A 25 2.90 15.69 7.78
C GLY A 25 1.41 15.63 7.53
N LYS A 26 0.99 15.22 6.33
CA LYS A 26 -0.44 15.15 6.01
C LYS A 26 -0.89 13.69 6.02
N PRO A 27 -1.91 13.37 6.81
CA PRO A 27 -2.39 11.98 6.85
C PRO A 27 -3.06 11.61 5.53
N LEU A 28 -2.85 10.38 5.12
CA LEU A 28 -3.49 9.85 3.91
C LEU A 28 -4.94 9.49 4.17
N ARG A 29 -5.31 9.28 5.42
CA ARG A 29 -6.67 8.95 5.84
C ARG A 29 -7.11 7.62 5.26
N LEU A 30 -6.31 6.60 5.53
CA LEU A 30 -6.57 5.27 5.00
C LEU A 30 -7.62 4.55 5.82
N THR A 31 -8.45 3.76 5.15
CA THR A 31 -9.29 2.80 5.87
C THR A 31 -8.40 1.68 6.38
N GLY A 32 -8.96 0.84 7.25
CA GLY A 32 -8.18 -0.26 7.80
C GLY A 32 -7.60 -1.18 6.74
N LYS A 33 -8.38 -1.52 5.73
CA LYS A 33 -7.90 -2.40 4.69
C LYS A 33 -6.92 -1.70 3.75
N GLU A 34 -7.12 -0.41 3.50
CA GLU A 34 -6.17 0.36 2.73
C GLU A 34 -4.82 0.41 3.44
N TYR A 35 -4.85 0.61 4.75
CA TYR A 35 -3.63 0.59 5.53
C TYR A 35 -2.95 -0.77 5.43
N GLN A 36 -3.72 -1.85 5.58
CA GLN A 36 -3.15 -3.19 5.51
C GLN A 36 -2.51 -3.45 4.14
N LEU A 37 -3.18 -3.04 3.07
CA LEU A 37 -2.62 -3.24 1.74
C LEU A 37 -1.37 -2.42 1.53
N LEU A 38 -1.42 -1.14 1.89
CA LEU A 38 -0.25 -0.29 1.72
C LEU A 38 0.91 -0.80 2.57
N HIS A 39 0.62 -1.20 3.81
CA HIS A 39 1.63 -1.73 4.69
C HIS A 39 2.29 -2.98 4.09
N LEU A 40 1.48 -3.88 3.55
CA LEU A 40 2.02 -5.10 2.94
C LEU A 40 2.93 -4.75 1.77
N LEU A 41 2.48 -3.86 0.90
CA LEU A 41 3.29 -3.49 -0.26
C LEU A 41 4.58 -2.79 0.15
N LEU A 42 4.52 -1.94 1.16
CA LEU A 42 5.71 -1.23 1.62
C LEU A 42 6.70 -2.16 2.32
N THR A 43 6.19 -3.16 3.02
CA THR A 43 7.06 -4.16 3.63
C THR A 43 7.90 -4.86 2.56
N HIS A 44 7.34 -4.99 1.36
CA HIS A 44 8.04 -5.61 0.24
C HIS A 44 8.32 -4.58 -0.85
N ALA A 45 8.71 -3.39 -0.44
CA ALA A 45 8.90 -2.29 -1.40
C ALA A 45 9.87 -2.70 -2.50
N GLY A 46 9.48 -2.45 -3.74
CA GLY A 46 10.28 -2.80 -4.89
C GLY A 46 10.13 -4.25 -5.35
N GLU A 47 9.38 -5.06 -4.60
CA GLU A 47 9.16 -6.46 -4.94
C GLU A 47 7.71 -6.67 -5.35
N ILE A 48 7.49 -7.71 -6.14
CA ILE A 48 6.14 -8.05 -6.55
C ILE A 48 5.46 -8.84 -5.44
N VAL A 49 4.29 -8.37 -5.00
CA VAL A 49 3.47 -9.11 -4.04
C VAL A 49 2.35 -9.76 -4.84
N THR A 50 2.22 -11.06 -4.74
CA THR A 50 1.26 -11.78 -5.57
C THR A 50 -0.17 -11.46 -5.15
N LEU A 51 -1.08 -11.64 -6.09
CA LEU A 51 -2.50 -11.46 -5.79
C LEU A 51 -2.93 -12.37 -4.64
N GLN A 52 -2.45 -13.62 -4.64
CA GLN A 52 -2.83 -14.56 -3.59
C GLN A 52 -2.37 -14.07 -2.22
N GLU A 53 -1.16 -13.53 -2.15
CA GLU A 53 -0.65 -13.02 -0.88
C GLU A 53 -1.49 -11.84 -0.41
N ILE A 54 -1.86 -10.96 -1.32
CA ILE A 54 -2.70 -9.82 -0.96
C ILE A 54 -4.05 -10.28 -0.43
N LEU A 55 -4.69 -11.22 -1.14
CA LEU A 55 -5.99 -11.70 -0.71
C LEU A 55 -5.90 -12.40 0.63
N ARG A 56 -4.84 -13.17 0.85
CA ARG A 56 -4.66 -13.86 2.11
C ARG A 56 -4.45 -12.90 3.27
N GLN A 57 -3.60 -11.90 3.07
CA GLN A 57 -3.22 -11.01 4.17
C GLN A 57 -4.31 -9.99 4.49
N VAL A 58 -5.03 -9.54 3.49
CA VAL A 58 -5.98 -8.45 3.69
C VAL A 58 -7.41 -8.96 3.81
N TRP A 59 -7.75 -10.05 3.13
CA TRP A 59 -9.13 -10.53 3.08
C TRP A 59 -9.33 -11.97 3.53
N ASN A 60 -8.30 -12.62 4.05
CA ASN A 60 -8.41 -14.01 4.51
C ASN A 60 -8.84 -14.96 3.39
N GLN A 61 -8.32 -14.70 2.19
CA GLN A 61 -8.51 -15.60 1.05
C GLN A 61 -9.95 -15.73 0.57
N LYS A 62 -10.74 -14.69 0.74
CA LYS A 62 -12.09 -14.71 0.21
C LYS A 62 -12.08 -14.40 -1.27
N GLU A 63 -12.79 -15.21 -2.03
CA GLU A 63 -12.74 -15.09 -3.49
C GLU A 63 -13.37 -13.80 -3.98
N GLU A 64 -14.46 -13.39 -3.35
CA GLU A 64 -15.11 -12.16 -3.80
C GLU A 64 -14.25 -10.94 -3.61
N ALA A 65 -13.16 -11.10 -2.91
CA ALA A 65 -12.34 -9.93 -2.59
C ALA A 65 -11.63 -9.35 -3.79
N THR A 66 -11.60 -10.06 -4.93
CA THR A 66 -10.94 -9.53 -6.11
C THR A 66 -11.56 -8.21 -6.56
N ASP A 67 -12.89 -8.14 -6.59
CA ASP A 67 -13.54 -6.88 -6.95
C ASP A 67 -13.29 -5.81 -5.90
N ALA A 68 -13.32 -6.21 -4.64
CA ALA A 68 -13.04 -5.27 -3.57
C ALA A 68 -11.61 -4.74 -3.66
N LEU A 69 -10.68 -5.61 -4.05
CA LEU A 69 -9.29 -5.18 -4.23
C LEU A 69 -9.18 -4.16 -5.35
N ASN A 70 -9.84 -4.41 -6.47
CA ASN A 70 -9.77 -3.47 -7.59
C ASN A 70 -10.32 -2.11 -7.21
N THR A 71 -11.45 -2.10 -6.50
CA THR A 71 -12.02 -0.85 -6.02
C THR A 71 -11.08 -0.14 -5.05
N MET A 72 -10.48 -0.91 -4.15
CA MET A 72 -9.61 -0.32 -3.15
C MET A 72 -8.32 0.20 -3.78
N LEU A 73 -7.79 -0.49 -4.78
CA LEU A 73 -6.59 0.00 -5.46
C LEU A 73 -6.83 1.35 -6.10
N ARG A 74 -8.01 1.53 -6.69
CA ARG A 74 -8.32 2.83 -7.28
C ARG A 74 -8.35 3.91 -6.23
N LYS A 75 -8.99 3.62 -5.09
CA LYS A 75 -9.07 4.61 -4.01
C LYS A 75 -7.71 4.87 -3.41
N LEU A 76 -6.94 3.83 -3.19
CA LEU A 76 -5.62 3.99 -2.60
C LEU A 76 -4.71 4.79 -3.52
N ARG A 77 -4.74 4.49 -4.82
CA ARG A 77 -3.95 5.27 -5.77
C ARG A 77 -4.32 6.74 -5.74
N GLY A 78 -5.62 7.04 -5.56
CA GLY A 78 -6.03 8.42 -5.43
C GLY A 78 -5.44 9.08 -4.21
N LYS A 79 -5.38 8.36 -3.10
CA LYS A 79 -4.80 8.92 -1.86
C LYS A 79 -3.30 9.07 -1.94
N LEU A 80 -2.65 8.33 -2.83
CA LEU A 80 -1.20 8.44 -3.00
C LEU A 80 -0.80 9.52 -3.99
N GLN A 81 -1.74 10.18 -4.62
CA GLN A 81 -1.41 11.26 -5.53
C GLN A 81 -0.72 12.37 -4.75
N GLY A 82 0.29 12.95 -5.37
CA GLY A 82 1.10 13.95 -4.69
C GLY A 82 2.28 13.36 -3.95
N THR A 83 2.31 12.04 -3.79
CA THR A 83 3.47 11.36 -3.24
C THR A 83 4.25 10.70 -4.36
N PRO A 84 5.49 10.31 -4.12
CA PRO A 84 6.23 9.58 -5.15
C PRO A 84 5.86 8.10 -5.25
N LEU A 85 4.93 7.64 -4.42
CA LEU A 85 4.60 6.23 -4.40
C LEU A 85 3.68 5.86 -5.54
N LYS A 86 3.97 4.75 -6.20
CA LYS A 86 3.15 4.23 -7.28
C LYS A 86 2.92 2.75 -7.06
N ILE A 87 1.67 2.33 -7.24
CA ILE A 87 1.33 0.92 -7.19
C ILE A 87 1.19 0.44 -8.63
N VAL A 88 2.07 -0.44 -9.03
CA VAL A 88 2.16 -0.91 -10.41
C VAL A 88 1.58 -2.31 -10.48
N ASN A 89 0.71 -2.53 -11.47
CA ASN A 89 0.17 -3.85 -11.75
C ASN A 89 1.19 -4.61 -12.59
N ARG A 90 1.76 -5.67 -12.04
CA ARG A 90 2.64 -6.55 -12.81
C ARG A 90 1.77 -7.67 -13.35
N TYR A 91 1.36 -7.50 -14.56
CA TYR A 91 0.34 -8.30 -15.20
C TYR A 91 0.62 -9.80 -15.05
N GLY A 92 -0.36 -10.54 -14.55
CA GLY A 92 -0.21 -11.97 -14.36
C GLY A 92 0.59 -12.37 -13.14
N MET A 93 1.12 -11.41 -12.38
CA MET A 93 2.00 -11.73 -11.24
C MET A 93 1.49 -11.12 -9.94
N GLY A 94 1.16 -9.87 -9.94
CA GLY A 94 0.72 -9.20 -8.72
C GLY A 94 0.93 -7.71 -8.80
N TYR A 95 1.24 -7.11 -7.66
CA TYR A 95 1.39 -5.67 -7.57
C TYR A 95 2.70 -5.33 -6.92
N GLN A 96 3.22 -4.17 -7.25
CA GLN A 96 4.52 -3.73 -6.77
C GLN A 96 4.42 -2.25 -6.46
N ILE A 97 4.94 -1.86 -5.28
CA ILE A 97 4.98 -0.44 -4.97
C ILE A 97 6.39 0.06 -5.25
N THR A 98 6.46 1.20 -5.93
CA THR A 98 7.73 1.82 -6.27
C THR A 98 7.68 3.28 -5.86
N ALA A 99 8.83 3.88 -5.70
CA ALA A 99 8.90 5.30 -5.42
C ALA A 99 9.41 6.00 -6.67
N GLY A 100 8.56 6.84 -7.23
CA GLY A 100 8.93 7.57 -8.42
C GLY A 100 9.89 8.70 -8.12
N GLN A 101 10.36 9.30 -9.17
CA GLN A 101 11.28 10.40 -9.03
C GLN A 101 10.61 11.69 -8.66
#